data_5e881fa66012d77e286156131b067761
#
_entry.id   5e881fa66012d77e286156131b067761
#
_cell.length_a   1.000
_cell.length_b   1.000
_cell.length_c   1.000
_cell.angle_alpha   90.00
_cell.angle_beta   90.00
_cell.angle_gamma   90.00
#
_symmetry.space_group_name_H-M   'P 1'
#
loop_
_entity.id
_entity.type
_entity.pdbx_description
1 polymer ?
#
loop_
_entity_poly.entity_id
_entity_poly.type
_entity_poly.pdbx_seq_one_letter_code
_entity_poly.pdbx_strand_id
1 'polypeptide(L)'
;MTIPSKREQTHQRILDVAARSLSRNGFAGVGVADVMKGAGLTHGGFYAHFDSREALLVEALEHADAASAVNLERRAAALREEGAGPVAALVAAYLSDEHLAAHESGLGCVVGALGSEMARQEARLREVARGRIERLVRQVEAALEAEGRIGGDAAGLALALAGAMVGALQIARTFGPEQQGSAMLAASRQALLAQYVR
;
A
#
# COMPACT_ATOMS: atom_id res chain seq x y z
N MET A 1 -23.62 1.94 15.22
CA MET A 1 -22.79 2.61 14.17
C MET A 1 -23.35 3.98 13.94
N THR A 2 -22.58 5.03 14.21
CA THR A 2 -23.01 6.42 14.03
C THR A 2 -22.91 6.76 12.53
N ILE A 3 -23.97 7.31 11.96
CA ILE A 3 -23.93 7.76 10.56
C ILE A 3 -22.98 8.96 10.46
N PRO A 4 -21.96 8.92 9.56
CA PRO A 4 -21.01 10.02 9.44
C PRO A 4 -21.70 11.32 9.03
N SER A 5 -21.30 12.43 9.63
CA SER A 5 -21.80 13.76 9.32
C SER A 5 -21.53 14.14 7.86
N LYS A 6 -22.25 15.10 7.33
CA LYS A 6 -22.03 15.62 5.97
C LYS A 6 -20.60 16.16 5.77
N ARG A 7 -19.99 16.72 6.83
CA ARG A 7 -18.61 17.19 6.82
C ARG A 7 -17.64 16.02 6.71
N GLU A 8 -17.81 14.96 7.50
CA GLU A 8 -17.00 13.74 7.46
C GLU A 8 -17.10 13.05 6.10
N GLN A 9 -18.30 12.92 5.54
CA GLN A 9 -18.50 12.36 4.20
C GLN A 9 -17.78 13.17 3.13
N THR A 10 -17.78 14.50 3.25
CA THR A 10 -17.07 15.39 2.33
C THR A 10 -15.56 15.23 2.50
N HIS A 11 -15.06 15.16 3.73
CA HIS A 11 -13.65 14.93 4.04
C HIS A 11 -13.16 13.60 3.45
N GLN A 12 -13.90 12.51 3.65
CA GLN A 12 -13.56 11.20 3.07
C GLN A 12 -13.51 11.24 1.53
N ARG A 13 -14.45 11.93 0.88
CA ARG A 13 -14.45 12.10 -0.58
C ARG A 13 -13.21 12.84 -1.08
N ILE A 14 -12.73 13.85 -0.34
CA ILE A 14 -11.47 14.54 -0.67
C ILE A 14 -10.29 13.59 -0.52
N LEU A 15 -10.24 12.79 0.55
CA LEU A 15 -9.19 11.81 0.77
C LEU A 15 -9.18 10.72 -0.31
N ASP A 16 -10.34 10.25 -0.78
CA ASP A 16 -10.43 9.29 -1.89
C ASP A 16 -9.81 9.83 -3.17
N VAL A 17 -10.07 11.11 -3.50
CA VAL A 17 -9.49 11.75 -4.68
C VAL A 17 -7.99 11.96 -4.50
N ALA A 18 -7.57 12.43 -3.33
CA ALA A 18 -6.16 12.69 -3.03
C ALA A 18 -5.33 11.38 -3.02
N ALA A 19 -5.86 10.30 -2.44
CA ALA A 19 -5.22 8.99 -2.41
C ALA A 19 -5.01 8.42 -3.83
N ARG A 20 -6.03 8.51 -4.69
CA ARG A 20 -5.90 8.12 -6.10
C ARG A 20 -4.88 8.96 -6.86
N SER A 21 -4.90 10.29 -6.66
CA SER A 21 -3.91 11.17 -7.27
C SER A 21 -2.50 10.87 -6.78
N LEU A 22 -2.32 10.65 -5.48
CA LEU A 22 -1.05 10.30 -4.86
C LEU A 22 -0.49 9.00 -5.44
N SER A 23 -1.30 7.96 -5.56
CA SER A 23 -0.87 6.67 -6.11
C SER A 23 -0.47 6.75 -7.59
N ARG A 24 -1.17 7.57 -8.39
CA ARG A 24 -0.93 7.68 -9.84
C ARG A 24 0.19 8.65 -10.20
N ASN A 25 0.25 9.79 -9.51
CA ASN A 25 1.05 10.94 -9.91
C ASN A 25 2.18 11.26 -8.93
N GLY A 26 2.34 10.49 -7.85
CA GLY A 26 3.30 10.75 -6.80
C GLY A 26 2.96 11.98 -5.95
N PHE A 27 3.84 12.30 -5.01
CA PHE A 27 3.63 13.44 -4.09
C PHE A 27 3.58 14.79 -4.81
N ALA A 28 4.42 14.97 -5.85
CA ALA A 28 4.46 16.20 -6.61
C ALA A 28 3.17 16.44 -7.43
N GLY A 29 2.53 15.35 -7.87
CA GLY A 29 1.34 15.40 -8.71
C GLY A 29 0.01 15.68 -7.96
N VAL A 30 0.04 15.80 -6.62
CA VAL A 30 -1.16 16.11 -5.84
C VAL A 30 -1.32 17.61 -5.68
N GLY A 31 -2.06 18.25 -6.61
CA GLY A 31 -2.45 19.65 -6.53
C GLY A 31 -3.74 19.84 -5.73
N VAL A 32 -3.77 20.80 -4.77
CA VAL A 32 -4.96 21.09 -3.95
C VAL A 32 -6.16 21.44 -4.82
N ALA A 33 -5.96 22.27 -5.84
CA ALA A 33 -7.04 22.71 -6.75
C ALA A 33 -7.66 21.52 -7.51
N ASP A 34 -6.82 20.61 -8.00
CA ASP A 34 -7.25 19.43 -8.75
C ASP A 34 -7.96 18.42 -7.86
N VAL A 35 -7.47 18.21 -6.65
CA VAL A 35 -8.12 17.35 -5.64
C VAL A 35 -9.51 17.89 -5.29
N MET A 36 -9.62 19.19 -4.98
CA MET A 36 -10.91 19.81 -4.64
C MET A 36 -11.88 19.74 -5.82
N LYS A 37 -11.42 20.04 -7.03
CA LYS A 37 -12.21 19.90 -8.26
C LYS A 37 -12.68 18.46 -8.47
N GLY A 38 -11.78 17.49 -8.30
CA GLY A 38 -12.10 16.05 -8.41
C GLY A 38 -13.11 15.59 -7.36
N ALA A 39 -13.12 16.22 -6.19
CA ALA A 39 -14.12 15.99 -5.14
C ALA A 39 -15.44 16.76 -5.35
N GLY A 40 -15.58 17.52 -6.46
CA GLY A 40 -16.77 18.32 -6.74
C GLY A 40 -16.91 19.56 -5.83
N LEU A 41 -15.77 20.13 -5.40
CA LEU A 41 -15.70 21.24 -4.46
C LEU A 41 -14.92 22.42 -5.03
N THR A 42 -15.12 23.61 -4.46
CA THR A 42 -14.33 24.79 -4.77
C THR A 42 -13.02 24.78 -4.02
N HIS A 43 -11.96 25.40 -4.58
CA HIS A 43 -10.66 25.54 -3.91
C HIS A 43 -10.77 26.20 -2.53
N GLY A 44 -11.67 27.20 -2.38
CA GLY A 44 -11.87 27.90 -1.10
C GLY A 44 -12.38 27.01 0.05
N GLY A 45 -13.02 25.88 -0.28
CA GLY A 45 -13.47 24.91 0.73
C GLY A 45 -12.36 24.07 1.35
N PHE A 46 -11.14 24.13 0.82
CA PHE A 46 -10.01 23.32 1.28
C PHE A 46 -9.69 23.52 2.76
N TYR A 47 -9.55 24.77 3.17
CA TYR A 47 -9.16 25.12 4.55
C TYR A 47 -10.23 24.81 5.62
N ALA A 48 -11.44 24.45 5.22
CA ALA A 48 -12.44 23.89 6.13
C ALA A 48 -12.17 22.42 6.51
N HIS A 49 -11.27 21.74 5.77
CA HIS A 49 -10.96 20.33 5.93
C HIS A 49 -9.50 20.06 6.29
N PHE A 50 -8.55 20.83 5.78
CA PHE A 50 -7.11 20.62 5.97
C PHE A 50 -6.39 21.94 6.22
N ASP A 51 -5.47 21.94 7.20
CA ASP A 51 -4.69 23.13 7.55
C ASP A 51 -3.61 23.45 6.50
N SER A 52 -3.16 22.44 5.77
CA SER A 52 -2.11 22.59 4.77
C SER A 52 -2.16 21.47 3.71
N ARG A 53 -1.44 21.66 2.60
CA ARG A 53 -1.22 20.59 1.60
C ARG A 53 -0.50 19.39 2.23
N GLU A 54 0.42 19.62 3.15
CA GLU A 54 1.11 18.55 3.88
C GLU A 54 0.13 17.72 4.71
N ALA A 55 -0.80 18.37 5.44
CA ALA A 55 -1.84 17.68 6.18
C ALA A 55 -2.71 16.80 5.27
N LEU A 56 -3.13 17.32 4.11
CA LEU A 56 -3.83 16.53 3.09
C LEU A 56 -3.01 15.31 2.64
N LEU A 57 -1.72 15.48 2.35
CA LEU A 57 -0.85 14.38 1.89
C LEU A 57 -0.66 13.31 2.97
N VAL A 58 -0.50 13.70 4.23
CA VAL A 58 -0.41 12.79 5.38
C VAL A 58 -1.68 11.95 5.47
N GLU A 59 -2.84 12.59 5.53
CA GLU A 59 -4.11 11.89 5.67
C GLU A 59 -4.46 11.04 4.43
N ALA A 60 -4.14 11.53 3.21
CA ALA A 60 -4.31 10.77 1.98
C ALA A 60 -3.42 9.51 1.93
N LEU A 61 -2.18 9.63 2.41
CA LEU A 61 -1.26 8.51 2.55
C LEU A 61 -1.81 7.48 3.55
N GLU A 62 -2.33 7.93 4.68
CA GLU A 62 -2.97 7.09 5.69
C GLU A 62 -4.22 6.39 5.18
N HIS A 63 -5.05 7.11 4.48
CA HIS A 63 -6.26 6.58 3.88
C HIS A 63 -5.97 5.50 2.82
N ALA A 64 -5.03 5.76 1.92
CA ALA A 64 -4.59 4.80 0.89
C ALA A 64 -4.01 3.52 1.50
N ASP A 65 -3.21 3.66 2.57
CA ASP A 65 -2.64 2.51 3.25
C ASP A 65 -3.69 1.66 3.95
N ALA A 66 -4.60 2.29 4.66
CA ALA A 66 -5.68 1.56 5.36
C ALA A 66 -6.49 0.71 4.37
N ALA A 67 -6.85 1.27 3.21
CA ALA A 67 -7.56 0.55 2.16
C ALA A 67 -6.72 -0.59 1.57
N SER A 68 -5.43 -0.36 1.32
CA SER A 68 -4.52 -1.37 0.80
C SER A 68 -4.30 -2.51 1.81
N ALA A 69 -4.13 -2.20 3.09
CA ALA A 69 -3.94 -3.19 4.14
C ALA A 69 -5.16 -4.11 4.29
N VAL A 70 -6.37 -3.54 4.27
CA VAL A 70 -7.62 -4.33 4.32
C VAL A 70 -7.73 -5.27 3.12
N ASN A 71 -7.41 -4.79 1.92
CA ASN A 71 -7.45 -5.60 0.71
C ASN A 71 -6.41 -6.72 0.72
N LEU A 72 -5.19 -6.45 1.18
CA LEU A 72 -4.14 -7.45 1.31
C LEU A 72 -4.54 -8.54 2.30
N GLU A 73 -5.01 -8.15 3.49
CA GLU A 73 -5.43 -9.11 4.52
C GLU A 73 -6.61 -9.97 4.05
N ARG A 74 -7.61 -9.38 3.40
CA ARG A 74 -8.75 -10.12 2.84
C ARG A 74 -8.31 -11.21 1.85
N ARG A 75 -7.35 -10.89 0.96
CA ARG A 75 -6.80 -11.87 -0.01
C ARG A 75 -5.97 -12.95 0.68
N ALA A 76 -5.11 -12.56 1.61
CA ALA A 76 -4.30 -13.50 2.37
C ALA A 76 -5.17 -14.43 3.21
N ALA A 77 -6.25 -13.92 3.83
CA ALA A 77 -7.20 -14.73 4.58
C ALA A 77 -7.89 -15.78 3.69
N ALA A 78 -8.37 -15.38 2.50
CA ALA A 78 -8.98 -16.32 1.56
C ALA A 78 -8.02 -17.46 1.17
N LEU A 79 -6.75 -17.15 0.87
CA LEU A 79 -5.74 -18.16 0.54
C LEU A 79 -5.44 -19.08 1.73
N ARG A 80 -5.46 -18.56 2.98
CA ARG A 80 -5.33 -19.41 4.17
C ARG A 80 -6.52 -20.37 4.36
N GLU A 81 -7.73 -19.89 4.07
CA GLU A 81 -8.92 -20.75 4.06
C GLU A 81 -8.84 -21.88 3.02
N GLU A 82 -8.15 -21.65 1.90
CA GLU A 82 -7.84 -22.65 0.87
C GLU A 82 -6.67 -23.58 1.25
N GLY A 83 -6.07 -23.39 2.43
CA GLY A 83 -5.00 -24.25 2.95
C GLY A 83 -3.57 -23.77 2.73
N ALA A 84 -3.39 -22.55 2.22
CA ALA A 84 -2.04 -21.97 2.12
C ALA A 84 -1.45 -21.63 3.49
N GLY A 85 -0.15 -21.89 3.68
CA GLY A 85 0.57 -21.46 4.87
C GLY A 85 0.61 -19.93 4.99
N PRO A 86 0.81 -19.38 6.21
CA PRO A 86 0.77 -17.94 6.46
C PRO A 86 1.70 -17.11 5.55
N VAL A 87 2.95 -17.54 5.37
CA VAL A 87 3.93 -16.85 4.51
C VAL A 87 3.51 -16.98 3.03
N ALA A 88 3.11 -18.17 2.60
CA ALA A 88 2.69 -18.42 1.24
C ALA A 88 1.47 -17.58 0.87
N ALA A 89 0.48 -17.50 1.76
CA ALA A 89 -0.72 -16.69 1.57
C ALA A 89 -0.40 -15.20 1.46
N LEU A 90 0.48 -14.67 2.32
CA LEU A 90 0.87 -13.27 2.31
C LEU A 90 1.66 -12.92 1.03
N VAL A 91 2.64 -13.73 0.64
CA VAL A 91 3.43 -13.54 -0.58
C VAL A 91 2.53 -13.61 -1.82
N ALA A 92 1.64 -14.61 -1.90
CA ALA A 92 0.73 -14.77 -3.02
C ALA A 92 -0.29 -13.62 -3.12
N ALA A 93 -0.84 -13.16 -2.01
CA ALA A 93 -1.73 -12.01 -1.96
C ALA A 93 -1.03 -10.71 -2.36
N TYR A 94 0.20 -10.49 -1.89
CA TYR A 94 0.96 -9.28 -2.19
C TYR A 94 1.44 -9.25 -3.64
N LEU A 95 1.90 -10.37 -4.20
CA LEU A 95 2.36 -10.52 -5.58
C LEU A 95 1.27 -11.09 -6.48
N SER A 96 0.03 -10.60 -6.34
CA SER A 96 -1.12 -10.96 -7.17
C SER A 96 -1.35 -9.95 -8.30
N ASP A 97 -2.00 -10.41 -9.37
CA ASP A 97 -2.39 -9.54 -10.49
C ASP A 97 -3.39 -8.46 -10.06
N GLU A 98 -4.28 -8.78 -9.10
CA GLU A 98 -5.20 -7.80 -8.53
C GLU A 98 -4.45 -6.69 -7.78
N HIS A 99 -3.35 -7.02 -7.07
CA HIS A 99 -2.54 -6.02 -6.40
C HIS A 99 -1.71 -5.18 -7.37
N LEU A 100 -1.28 -5.77 -8.48
CA LEU A 100 -0.63 -5.05 -9.58
C LEU A 100 -1.62 -4.06 -10.20
N ALA A 101 -2.81 -4.50 -10.58
CA ALA A 101 -3.85 -3.68 -11.20
C ALA A 101 -4.44 -2.62 -10.24
N ALA A 102 -4.48 -2.90 -8.93
CA ALA A 102 -4.99 -1.95 -7.92
C ALA A 102 -4.23 -0.62 -7.88
N HIS A 103 -3.01 -0.56 -8.43
CA HIS A 103 -2.26 0.70 -8.57
C HIS A 103 -3.01 1.71 -9.42
N GLU A 104 -3.63 1.30 -10.52
CA GLU A 104 -4.36 2.18 -11.43
C GLU A 104 -5.62 2.79 -10.78
N SER A 105 -6.24 2.07 -9.84
CA SER A 105 -7.40 2.56 -9.08
C SER A 105 -7.02 3.40 -7.86
N GLY A 106 -5.72 3.50 -7.52
CA GLY A 106 -5.23 4.16 -6.31
C GLY A 106 -5.42 3.35 -5.03
N LEU A 107 -5.72 2.05 -5.16
CA LEU A 107 -5.93 1.11 -4.04
C LEU A 107 -4.74 0.14 -3.85
N GLY A 108 -3.67 0.32 -4.60
CA GLY A 108 -2.46 -0.48 -4.52
C GLY A 108 -1.58 -0.12 -3.31
N CYS A 109 -0.55 -0.95 -3.08
CA CYS A 109 0.42 -0.71 -2.02
C CYS A 109 1.12 0.65 -2.19
N VAL A 110 0.96 1.50 -1.19
CA VAL A 110 1.55 2.85 -1.16
C VAL A 110 3.09 2.77 -1.12
N VAL A 111 3.65 1.82 -0.38
CA VAL A 111 5.12 1.60 -0.34
C VAL A 111 5.63 1.20 -1.72
N GLY A 112 4.94 0.29 -2.40
CA GLY A 112 5.28 -0.11 -3.76
C GLY A 112 5.04 0.98 -4.82
N ALA A 113 4.18 1.97 -4.56
CA ALA A 113 3.96 3.08 -5.49
C ALA A 113 4.96 4.22 -5.28
N LEU A 114 5.23 4.59 -4.03
CA LEU A 114 5.89 5.82 -3.64
C LEU A 114 7.24 5.62 -2.94
N GLY A 115 7.71 4.38 -2.80
CA GLY A 115 8.91 4.05 -2.01
C GLY A 115 10.15 4.87 -2.38
N SER A 116 10.37 5.12 -3.66
CA SER A 116 11.49 5.94 -4.15
C SER A 116 11.35 7.44 -3.86
N GLU A 117 10.11 7.92 -3.64
CA GLU A 117 9.82 9.32 -3.35
C GLU A 117 9.79 9.61 -1.85
N MET A 118 9.42 8.61 -1.03
CA MET A 118 9.21 8.77 0.42
C MET A 118 10.43 9.32 1.15
N ALA A 119 11.63 8.88 0.78
CA ALA A 119 12.87 9.33 1.40
C ALA A 119 13.16 10.83 1.19
N ARG A 120 12.56 11.45 0.18
CA ARG A 120 12.76 12.86 -0.19
C ARG A 120 11.67 13.78 0.35
N GLN A 121 10.70 13.25 1.09
CA GLN A 121 9.61 14.04 1.65
C GLN A 121 10.04 14.76 2.93
N GLU A 122 9.24 15.76 3.35
CA GLU A 122 9.37 16.45 4.63
C GLU A 122 9.28 15.46 5.81
N ALA A 123 9.81 15.87 6.98
CA ALA A 123 9.99 14.99 8.12
C ALA A 123 8.72 14.25 8.54
N ARG A 124 7.58 14.95 8.57
CA ARG A 124 6.29 14.37 8.96
C ARG A 124 5.80 13.30 7.97
N LEU A 125 5.90 13.57 6.67
CA LEU A 125 5.54 12.58 5.64
C LEU A 125 6.49 11.37 5.66
N ARG A 126 7.79 11.58 5.88
CA ARG A 126 8.74 10.48 6.04
C ARG A 126 8.43 9.60 7.24
N GLU A 127 8.01 10.20 8.36
CA GLU A 127 7.61 9.47 9.56
C GLU A 127 6.41 8.56 9.29
N VAL A 128 5.38 9.09 8.64
CA VAL A 128 4.21 8.31 8.22
C VAL A 128 4.63 7.19 7.26
N ALA A 129 5.46 7.49 6.27
CA ALA A 129 5.97 6.50 5.31
C ALA A 129 6.76 5.39 6.01
N ARG A 130 7.61 5.72 6.99
CA ARG A 130 8.36 4.75 7.80
C ARG A 130 7.41 3.80 8.53
N GLY A 131 6.39 4.33 9.20
CA GLY A 131 5.39 3.53 9.90
C GLY A 131 4.66 2.52 9.01
N ARG A 132 4.55 2.82 7.69
CA ARG A 132 3.98 1.90 6.70
C ARG A 132 4.89 0.72 6.41
N ILE A 133 6.16 1.01 6.16
CA ILE A 133 7.19 -0.01 5.91
C ILE A 133 7.29 -0.93 7.12
N GLU A 134 7.37 -0.37 8.32
CA GLU A 134 7.42 -1.14 9.57
C GLU A 134 6.19 -2.04 9.76
N ARG A 135 5.01 -1.56 9.36
CA ARG A 135 3.79 -2.38 9.42
C ARG A 135 3.86 -3.58 8.47
N LEU A 136 4.31 -3.39 7.24
CA LEU A 136 4.50 -4.50 6.30
C LEU A 136 5.51 -5.52 6.83
N VAL A 137 6.64 -5.03 7.36
CA VAL A 137 7.66 -5.91 7.96
C VAL A 137 7.06 -6.72 9.12
N ARG A 138 6.32 -6.09 10.04
CA ARG A 138 5.64 -6.80 11.14
C ARG A 138 4.62 -7.83 10.65
N GLN A 139 3.91 -7.58 9.56
CA GLN A 139 3.00 -8.58 8.97
C GLN A 139 3.75 -9.81 8.45
N VAL A 140 4.89 -9.58 7.79
CA VAL A 140 5.76 -10.68 7.32
C VAL A 140 6.36 -11.44 8.50
N GLU A 141 6.82 -10.74 9.53
CA GLU A 141 7.38 -11.34 10.75
C GLU A 141 6.33 -12.23 11.44
N ALA A 142 5.12 -11.73 11.64
CA ALA A 142 4.03 -12.51 12.23
C ALA A 142 3.67 -13.77 11.38
N ALA A 143 3.74 -13.67 10.05
CA ALA A 143 3.52 -14.83 9.19
C ALA A 143 4.65 -15.88 9.32
N LEU A 144 5.90 -15.44 9.44
CA LEU A 144 7.06 -16.33 9.67
C LEU A 144 6.99 -17.00 11.04
N GLU A 145 6.61 -16.26 12.09
CA GLU A 145 6.41 -16.78 13.44
C GLU A 145 5.29 -17.84 13.48
N ALA A 146 4.19 -17.59 12.78
CA ALA A 146 3.07 -18.53 12.69
C ALA A 146 3.47 -19.87 12.02
N GLU A 147 4.53 -19.89 11.21
CA GLU A 147 5.16 -21.10 10.64
C GLU A 147 6.27 -21.68 11.50
N GLY A 148 6.41 -21.20 12.76
CA GLY A 148 7.41 -21.71 13.71
C GLY A 148 8.83 -21.20 13.49
N ARG A 149 9.02 -20.18 12.68
CA ARG A 149 10.30 -19.51 12.49
C ARG A 149 10.49 -18.47 13.60
N ILE A 150 10.95 -18.94 14.75
CA ILE A 150 11.16 -18.15 15.97
C ILE A 150 12.66 -17.95 16.17
N GLY A 151 13.08 -16.70 16.43
CA GLY A 151 14.47 -16.41 16.83
C GLY A 151 15.05 -15.17 16.14
N GLY A 152 16.30 -14.82 16.48
CA GLY A 152 16.95 -13.58 16.03
C GLY A 152 17.05 -13.36 14.51
N ASP A 153 16.84 -14.41 13.71
CA ASP A 153 16.79 -14.31 12.24
C ASP A 153 15.41 -13.91 11.70
N ALA A 154 14.32 -14.00 12.49
CA ALA A 154 12.96 -13.73 12.00
C ALA A 154 12.81 -12.28 11.53
N ALA A 155 13.32 -11.32 12.29
CA ALA A 155 13.26 -9.89 11.95
C ALA A 155 14.07 -9.57 10.68
N GLY A 156 15.28 -10.15 10.55
CA GLY A 156 16.12 -9.99 9.36
C GLY A 156 15.48 -10.61 8.12
N LEU A 157 14.91 -11.81 8.27
CA LEU A 157 14.15 -12.49 7.20
C LEU A 157 12.91 -11.71 6.81
N ALA A 158 12.17 -11.16 7.79
CA ALA A 158 10.98 -10.35 7.53
C ALA A 158 11.32 -9.10 6.73
N LEU A 159 12.39 -8.41 7.08
CA LEU A 159 12.86 -7.23 6.34
C LEU A 159 13.27 -7.60 4.91
N ALA A 160 14.05 -8.68 4.75
CA ALA A 160 14.48 -9.15 3.43
C ALA A 160 13.30 -9.54 2.54
N LEU A 161 12.36 -10.32 3.08
CA LEU A 161 11.17 -10.75 2.33
C LEU A 161 10.26 -9.59 1.97
N ALA A 162 9.98 -8.67 2.92
CA ALA A 162 9.20 -7.47 2.66
C ALA A 162 9.85 -6.60 1.57
N GLY A 163 11.18 -6.40 1.64
CA GLY A 163 11.92 -5.66 0.63
C GLY A 163 11.84 -6.32 -0.75
N ALA A 164 11.98 -7.64 -0.82
CA ALA A 164 11.88 -8.40 -2.06
C ALA A 164 10.45 -8.32 -2.67
N MET A 165 9.41 -8.43 -1.84
CA MET A 165 8.02 -8.28 -2.27
C MET A 165 7.75 -6.88 -2.84
N VAL A 166 8.20 -5.82 -2.16
CA VAL A 166 8.06 -4.43 -2.61
C VAL A 166 8.80 -4.22 -3.92
N GLY A 167 10.06 -4.68 -4.01
CA GLY A 167 10.87 -4.56 -5.22
C GLY A 167 10.28 -5.29 -6.41
N ALA A 168 9.80 -6.52 -6.22
CA ALA A 168 9.14 -7.29 -7.27
C ALA A 168 7.89 -6.56 -7.81
N LEU A 169 7.05 -6.03 -6.92
CA LEU A 169 5.87 -5.28 -7.31
C LEU A 169 6.21 -3.98 -8.06
N GLN A 170 7.23 -3.24 -7.63
CA GLN A 170 7.70 -2.03 -8.33
C GLN A 170 8.19 -2.34 -9.73
N ILE A 171 9.01 -3.39 -9.88
CA ILE A 171 9.51 -3.82 -11.18
C ILE A 171 8.34 -4.23 -12.09
N ALA A 172 7.42 -5.06 -11.60
CA ALA A 172 6.27 -5.51 -12.39
C ALA A 172 5.40 -4.33 -12.87
N ARG A 173 5.21 -3.30 -12.05
CA ARG A 173 4.48 -2.06 -12.43
C ARG A 173 5.14 -1.32 -13.60
N THR A 174 6.46 -1.37 -13.72
CA THR A 174 7.18 -0.75 -14.85
C THR A 174 6.83 -1.41 -16.18
N PHE A 175 6.44 -2.69 -16.16
CA PHE A 175 5.99 -3.43 -17.35
C PHE A 175 4.47 -3.39 -17.56
N GLY A 176 3.74 -2.77 -16.61
CA GLY A 176 2.27 -2.69 -16.66
C GLY A 176 1.56 -3.95 -16.17
N PRO A 177 0.22 -3.88 -15.98
CA PRO A 177 -0.59 -5.00 -15.49
C PRO A 177 -0.86 -6.08 -16.54
N GLU A 178 -0.31 -5.94 -17.74
CA GLU A 178 -0.43 -6.89 -18.83
C GLU A 178 0.47 -8.12 -18.64
N GLN A 179 0.54 -8.98 -19.68
CA GLN A 179 1.22 -10.26 -19.64
C GLN A 179 2.65 -10.22 -19.06
N GLN A 180 3.43 -9.17 -19.35
CA GLN A 180 4.81 -9.09 -18.88
C GLN A 180 4.89 -8.82 -17.37
N GLY A 181 4.14 -7.86 -16.84
CA GLY A 181 4.10 -7.57 -15.41
C GLY A 181 3.59 -8.75 -14.59
N SER A 182 2.53 -9.42 -15.05
CA SER A 182 1.99 -10.63 -14.44
C SER A 182 3.02 -11.77 -14.44
N ALA A 183 3.73 -11.98 -15.55
CA ALA A 183 4.78 -13.00 -15.63
C ALA A 183 5.94 -12.74 -14.65
N MET A 184 6.33 -11.47 -14.49
CA MET A 184 7.36 -11.07 -13.51
C MET A 184 6.91 -11.31 -12.07
N LEU A 185 5.65 -10.99 -11.75
CA LEU A 185 5.09 -11.29 -10.41
C LEU A 185 5.07 -12.79 -10.16
N ALA A 186 4.61 -13.59 -11.12
CA ALA A 186 4.56 -15.05 -11.00
C ALA A 186 5.95 -15.64 -10.74
N ALA A 187 6.96 -15.22 -11.51
CA ALA A 187 8.34 -15.68 -11.34
C ALA A 187 8.90 -15.27 -9.98
N SER A 188 8.69 -14.02 -9.56
CA SER A 188 9.14 -13.50 -8.26
C SER A 188 8.46 -14.25 -7.11
N ARG A 189 7.15 -14.47 -7.20
CA ARG A 189 6.39 -15.25 -6.21
C ARG A 189 6.92 -16.66 -6.07
N GLN A 190 7.16 -17.36 -7.19
CA GLN A 190 7.69 -18.71 -7.18
C GLN A 190 9.08 -18.76 -6.52
N ALA A 191 9.98 -17.84 -6.85
CA ALA A 191 11.31 -17.76 -6.27
C ALA A 191 11.28 -17.49 -4.77
N LEU A 192 10.45 -16.55 -4.31
CA LEU A 192 10.30 -16.25 -2.88
C LEU A 192 9.68 -17.41 -2.11
N LEU A 193 8.66 -18.07 -2.66
CA LEU A 193 8.07 -19.24 -2.02
C LEU A 193 9.10 -20.38 -1.89
N ALA A 194 9.89 -20.65 -2.92
CA ALA A 194 10.94 -21.67 -2.87
C ALA A 194 12.03 -21.36 -1.82
N GLN A 195 12.30 -20.09 -1.58
CA GLN A 195 13.32 -19.65 -0.62
C GLN A 195 12.82 -19.58 0.82
N TYR A 196 11.59 -19.11 1.02
CA TYR A 196 11.07 -18.75 2.34
C TYR A 196 10.00 -19.71 2.89
N VAL A 197 9.37 -20.53 2.06
CA VAL A 197 8.40 -21.56 2.48
C VAL A 197 9.07 -22.92 2.38
N ARG A 198 9.06 -23.69 3.48
CA ARG A 198 9.60 -25.06 3.55
C ARG A 198 8.47 -26.07 3.63
#